data_6805a2dcef2600a48651c35e8bc482f7
#
_entry.id   6805a2dcef2600a48651c35e8bc482f7
#
_cell.length_a   1.000
_cell.length_b   1.000
_cell.length_c   1.000
_cell.angle_alpha   90.00
_cell.angle_beta   90.00
_cell.angle_gamma   90.00
#
_symmetry.space_group_name_H-M   'P 1'
#
loop_
_entity.id
_entity.type
_entity.pdbx_description
1 polymer ?
#
loop_
_entity_poly.entity_id
_entity_poly.type
_entity_poly.pdbx_seq_one_letter_code
_entity_poly.pdbx_strand_id
1 'polypeptide(L)'
;IGDIYYEISLALKEDKKVLFVGCPCQVAGLYMYLGKDYTNLCTVDLVCHGANSLAAYHSYIEEVAQGRKIKEVNFRDKSVFGWSTPTTIYFEDGSVFNAAWNESKWNDGFLKGIINRKCCSNCYYAQRRRVADITLGDFWQIHRWDKECNDWKGTSLVLVNTEKGRKIFDKVRGEMKICKKEPLDLAVQYNGQLVRPNHAHPGRRFFFHHLKKDGYHKSLWYGQKWRYDVGLVGWWFAANNGSVMTYFALGKILEDMDMLAIMIRVPKKDDGPWEEVTNNNINFMEKYFPVSKERTIDKLEECNRFCDMFMVGSDQLWVQNYIDLVGYTFFLDFVSEDKKKIAYATSLGYDSYNGTKEEKYIAGIYLQRFSDISVRESSGVDLCKRSFNVNAVRELDPVFLCDVKHYDQLAENSKINSGEEYILCYILDPTEEKKKAVYFLKEKLHLQVKVILDMKTFAKSKEKWGTDDV
;
A
#
# COMPACT_ATOMS: atom_id res chain seq x y z
N ILE A 1 17.53 5.30 19.86
CA ILE A 1 17.58 5.95 21.19
C ILE A 1 18.78 5.38 21.96
N GLY A 2 19.21 4.14 21.69
CA GLY A 2 20.31 3.52 22.42
C GLY A 2 20.03 3.47 23.92
N ASP A 3 21.06 3.71 24.72
CA ASP A 3 21.02 3.61 26.18
C ASP A 3 20.57 4.89 26.89
N ILE A 4 20.12 5.91 26.16
CA ILE A 4 19.80 7.25 26.70
C ILE A 4 18.77 7.20 27.85
N TYR A 5 17.77 6.32 27.81
CA TYR A 5 16.79 6.22 28.90
C TYR A 5 17.43 5.64 30.18
N TYR A 6 18.37 4.73 30.01
CA TYR A 6 19.13 4.19 31.13
C TYR A 6 20.02 5.27 31.75
N GLU A 7 20.77 6.01 30.94
CA GLU A 7 21.62 7.12 31.40
C GLU A 7 20.79 8.20 32.13
N ILE A 8 19.63 8.57 31.58
CA ILE A 8 18.68 9.48 32.23
C ILE A 8 18.24 8.92 33.59
N SER A 9 17.94 7.64 33.69
CA SER A 9 17.50 7.02 34.95
C SER A 9 18.59 7.08 36.04
N LEU A 10 19.85 6.89 35.65
CA LEU A 10 21.00 7.03 36.56
C LEU A 10 21.16 8.46 37.03
N ALA A 11 21.15 9.42 36.12
CA ALA A 11 21.28 10.84 36.44
C ALA A 11 20.18 11.34 37.40
N LEU A 12 18.94 10.87 37.18
CA LEU A 12 17.78 11.20 38.04
C LEU A 12 17.90 10.61 39.44
N LYS A 13 18.46 9.40 39.57
CA LYS A 13 18.71 8.75 40.88
C LYS A 13 19.83 9.46 41.67
N GLU A 14 20.77 10.11 40.98
CA GLU A 14 21.81 10.95 41.54
C GLU A 14 21.33 12.39 41.83
N ASP A 15 20.04 12.65 41.79
CA ASP A 15 19.38 13.95 41.96
C ASP A 15 19.88 15.06 40.99
N LYS A 16 20.42 14.66 39.86
CA LYS A 16 20.79 15.60 38.81
C LYS A 16 19.54 16.14 38.09
N LYS A 17 19.59 17.43 37.75
CA LYS A 17 18.54 18.03 36.89
C LYS A 17 18.72 17.57 35.45
N VAL A 18 17.69 16.99 34.89
CA VAL A 18 17.71 16.45 33.51
C VAL A 18 16.70 17.21 32.64
N LEU A 19 17.15 17.66 31.49
CA LEU A 19 16.29 18.15 30.40
C LEU A 19 16.36 17.12 29.26
N PHE A 20 15.19 16.51 28.92
CA PHE A 20 15.10 15.63 27.78
C PHE A 20 14.25 16.27 26.69
N VAL A 21 14.85 16.40 25.49
CA VAL A 21 14.17 16.91 24.28
C VAL A 21 14.05 15.79 23.26
N GLY A 22 12.84 15.53 22.78
CA GLY A 22 12.61 14.46 21.80
C GLY A 22 11.29 14.55 21.08
N CYS A 23 11.04 13.62 20.17
CA CYS A 23 9.70 13.47 19.58
C CYS A 23 8.70 13.04 20.66
N PRO A 24 7.39 13.34 20.51
CA PRO A 24 6.38 12.97 21.51
C PRO A 24 6.39 11.49 21.89
N CYS A 25 6.58 10.58 20.91
CA CYS A 25 6.69 9.15 21.16
C CYS A 25 7.95 8.76 21.96
N GLN A 26 9.04 9.52 21.83
CA GLN A 26 10.26 9.32 22.62
C GLN A 26 10.09 9.81 24.06
N VAL A 27 9.41 10.93 24.26
CA VAL A 27 9.07 11.41 25.61
C VAL A 27 8.13 10.42 26.31
N ALA A 28 7.09 9.95 25.62
CA ALA A 28 6.19 8.92 26.15
C ALA A 28 6.94 7.63 26.51
N GLY A 29 7.86 7.19 25.64
CA GLY A 29 8.71 6.03 25.90
C GLY A 29 9.60 6.21 27.14
N LEU A 30 10.16 7.42 27.33
CA LEU A 30 10.94 7.72 28.54
C LEU A 30 10.07 7.60 29.81
N TYR A 31 8.87 8.19 29.82
CA TYR A 31 7.99 8.10 30.99
C TYR A 31 7.59 6.65 31.29
N MET A 32 7.30 5.86 30.27
CA MET A 32 7.02 4.43 30.44
C MET A 32 8.22 3.67 31.00
N TYR A 33 9.43 3.95 30.52
CA TYR A 33 10.67 3.35 31.02
C TYR A 33 10.94 3.68 32.49
N LEU A 34 10.73 4.94 32.88
CA LEU A 34 10.97 5.41 34.24
C LEU A 34 9.91 4.90 35.25
N GLY A 35 8.68 4.65 34.83
CA GLY A 35 7.57 4.12 35.61
C GLY A 35 7.04 5.04 36.73
N LYS A 36 7.64 6.22 36.90
CA LYS A 36 7.21 7.23 37.87
C LYS A 36 7.62 8.64 37.45
N ASP A 37 7.00 9.64 38.03
CA ASP A 37 7.38 11.03 37.82
C ASP A 37 8.62 11.41 38.66
N TYR A 38 9.44 12.30 38.07
CA TYR A 38 10.59 12.87 38.73
C TYR A 38 10.50 14.40 38.71
N THR A 39 10.69 15.04 39.86
CA THR A 39 10.65 16.51 39.99
C THR A 39 11.82 17.19 39.32
N ASN A 40 12.97 16.51 39.25
CA ASN A 40 14.21 16.95 38.61
C ASN A 40 14.31 16.59 37.11
N LEU A 41 13.26 16.03 36.50
CA LEU A 41 13.16 15.82 35.06
C LEU A 41 12.24 16.86 34.41
N CYS A 42 12.76 17.59 33.42
CA CYS A 42 11.94 18.39 32.51
C CYS A 42 11.92 17.74 31.12
N THR A 43 10.77 17.69 30.51
CA THR A 43 10.62 17.13 29.17
C THR A 43 10.12 18.16 28.17
N VAL A 44 10.68 18.12 26.97
CA VAL A 44 10.26 18.96 25.86
C VAL A 44 9.97 18.06 24.67
N ASP A 45 8.77 18.15 24.11
CA ASP A 45 8.47 17.48 22.85
C ASP A 45 8.35 18.48 21.68
N LEU A 46 8.22 17.92 20.48
CA LEU A 46 8.14 18.69 19.24
C LEU A 46 6.77 18.53 18.59
N VAL A 47 6.33 19.56 17.86
CA VAL A 47 5.27 19.39 16.85
C VAL A 47 5.85 18.58 15.71
N CYS A 48 5.65 17.26 15.75
CA CYS A 48 6.37 16.30 14.94
C CYS A 48 5.64 15.97 13.64
N HIS A 49 6.30 16.19 12.50
CA HIS A 49 5.80 15.83 11.16
C HIS A 49 5.94 14.34 10.82
N GLY A 50 6.72 13.59 11.59
CA GLY A 50 7.09 12.20 11.40
C GLY A 50 8.60 12.00 11.31
N ALA A 51 9.03 10.75 11.40
CA ALA A 51 10.42 10.35 11.23
C ALA A 51 10.61 9.65 9.88
N ASN A 52 11.71 9.95 9.21
CA ASN A 52 12.05 9.34 7.93
C ASN A 52 12.57 7.91 8.09
N SER A 53 12.43 7.12 7.03
CA SER A 53 13.04 5.80 6.92
C SER A 53 14.56 5.89 6.82
N LEU A 54 15.29 5.05 7.57
CA LEU A 54 16.74 4.95 7.44
C LEU A 54 17.16 4.46 6.05
N ALA A 55 16.41 3.54 5.45
CA ALA A 55 16.69 3.08 4.09
C ALA A 55 16.61 4.22 3.08
N ALA A 56 15.59 5.10 3.20
CA ALA A 56 15.49 6.29 2.36
C ALA A 56 16.66 7.27 2.60
N TYR A 57 17.08 7.43 3.88
CA TYR A 57 18.20 8.27 4.24
C TYR A 57 19.50 7.77 3.61
N HIS A 58 19.84 6.51 3.80
CA HIS A 58 21.07 5.94 3.24
C HIS A 58 21.11 6.05 1.72
N SER A 59 20.03 5.67 1.05
CA SER A 59 19.97 5.75 -0.41
C SER A 59 20.12 7.19 -0.93
N TYR A 60 19.48 8.17 -0.26
CA TYR A 60 19.65 9.59 -0.61
C TYR A 60 21.09 10.07 -0.43
N ILE A 61 21.70 9.74 0.70
CA ILE A 61 23.06 10.16 1.03
C ILE A 61 24.08 9.51 0.08
N GLU A 62 23.95 8.23 -0.23
CA GLU A 62 24.82 7.54 -1.19
C GLU A 62 24.76 8.18 -2.57
N GLU A 63 23.55 8.49 -3.05
CA GLU A 63 23.34 9.11 -4.36
C GLU A 63 23.94 10.54 -4.44
N VAL A 64 23.78 11.33 -3.38
CA VAL A 64 24.33 12.70 -3.33
C VAL A 64 25.83 12.67 -3.09
N ALA A 65 26.33 11.76 -2.29
CA ALA A 65 27.76 11.67 -1.99
C ALA A 65 28.60 11.25 -3.20
N GLN A 66 28.09 10.35 -4.04
CA GLN A 66 28.83 9.84 -5.21
C GLN A 66 30.25 9.36 -4.83
N GLY A 67 30.35 8.62 -3.72
CA GLY A 67 31.61 8.09 -3.21
C GLY A 67 32.46 9.05 -2.36
N ARG A 68 32.07 10.33 -2.25
CA ARG A 68 32.76 11.30 -1.36
C ARG A 68 32.46 10.98 0.10
N LYS A 69 33.42 11.21 0.96
CA LYS A 69 33.25 11.05 2.40
C LYS A 69 32.51 12.25 3.00
N ILE A 70 31.41 11.94 3.74
CA ILE A 70 30.57 12.95 4.36
C ILE A 70 31.15 13.34 5.71
N LYS A 71 31.28 14.63 5.93
CA LYS A 71 31.67 15.22 7.21
C LYS A 71 30.44 15.53 8.06
N GLU A 72 29.42 16.14 7.48
CA GLU A 72 28.21 16.58 8.17
C GLU A 72 27.02 16.65 7.23
N VAL A 73 25.83 16.37 7.76
CA VAL A 73 24.54 16.54 7.05
C VAL A 73 23.64 17.45 7.88
N ASN A 74 23.18 18.55 7.29
CA ASN A 74 22.26 19.49 7.92
C ASN A 74 21.01 19.67 7.06
N PHE A 75 19.86 19.18 7.52
CA PHE A 75 18.58 19.29 6.83
C PHE A 75 17.84 20.61 7.10
N ARG A 76 18.42 21.52 7.89
CA ARG A 76 17.84 22.82 8.20
C ARG A 76 18.94 23.89 8.34
N ASP A 77 19.85 23.93 7.40
CA ASP A 77 20.96 24.88 7.41
C ASP A 77 20.47 26.29 7.11
N LYS A 78 20.28 27.07 8.17
CA LYS A 78 19.83 28.46 8.07
C LYS A 78 20.94 29.42 7.66
N SER A 79 22.19 28.98 7.60
CA SER A 79 23.35 29.83 7.28
C SER A 79 23.36 30.30 5.83
N VAL A 80 22.79 29.46 4.90
CA VAL A 80 22.83 29.74 3.46
C VAL A 80 21.59 30.46 2.96
N PHE A 81 20.39 30.01 3.37
CA PHE A 81 19.11 30.47 2.80
C PHE A 81 18.14 31.06 3.87
N GLY A 82 18.62 31.39 5.04
CA GLY A 82 17.80 31.92 6.13
C GLY A 82 16.78 30.90 6.64
N TRP A 83 15.52 31.31 6.84
CA TRP A 83 14.49 30.46 7.43
C TRP A 83 13.93 29.38 6.48
N SER A 84 14.46 29.21 5.30
CA SER A 84 14.10 28.07 4.48
C SER A 84 14.60 26.74 5.12
N THR A 85 14.23 25.60 4.54
CA THR A 85 14.71 24.29 4.99
C THR A 85 15.63 23.66 3.94
N PRO A 86 16.81 24.27 3.68
CA PRO A 86 17.74 23.68 2.73
C PRO A 86 18.39 22.44 3.31
N THR A 87 18.75 21.53 2.40
CA THR A 87 19.62 20.40 2.73
C THR A 87 21.05 20.77 2.38
N THR A 88 21.93 20.79 3.36
CA THR A 88 23.37 21.01 3.17
C THR A 88 24.14 19.78 3.61
N ILE A 89 25.06 19.34 2.76
CA ILE A 89 25.97 18.22 3.05
C ILE A 89 27.39 18.72 2.87
N TYR A 90 28.18 18.63 3.93
CA TYR A 90 29.60 18.98 3.93
C TYR A 90 30.42 17.72 3.74
N PHE A 91 31.42 17.76 2.86
CA PHE A 91 32.32 16.63 2.60
C PHE A 91 33.68 16.85 3.23
N GLU A 92 34.43 15.76 3.47
CA GLU A 92 35.79 15.83 4.04
C GLU A 92 36.78 16.51 3.09
N ASP A 93 36.53 16.48 1.80
CA ASP A 93 37.34 17.16 0.77
C ASP A 93 37.12 18.69 0.71
N GLY A 94 36.27 19.24 1.60
CA GLY A 94 35.89 20.64 1.64
C GLY A 94 34.79 21.07 0.68
N SER A 95 34.33 20.19 -0.18
CA SER A 95 33.19 20.47 -1.07
C SER A 95 31.88 20.48 -0.29
N VAL A 96 30.86 21.19 -0.82
CA VAL A 96 29.55 21.34 -0.17
C VAL A 96 28.46 21.11 -1.21
N PHE A 97 27.47 20.29 -0.82
CA PHE A 97 26.23 20.17 -1.57
C PHE A 97 25.14 20.99 -0.86
N ASN A 98 24.49 21.87 -1.62
CA ASN A 98 23.36 22.65 -1.15
C ASN A 98 22.16 22.47 -2.06
N ALA A 99 20.99 22.22 -1.48
CA ALA A 99 19.73 22.22 -2.19
C ALA A 99 18.73 23.11 -1.46
N ALA A 100 18.20 24.13 -2.12
CA ALA A 100 17.12 24.96 -1.59
C ALA A 100 15.88 24.10 -1.27
N TRP A 101 14.98 24.61 -0.41
CA TRP A 101 13.82 23.82 0.04
C TRP A 101 12.94 23.30 -1.10
N ASN A 102 12.78 24.06 -2.17
CA ASN A 102 12.00 23.71 -3.37
C ASN A 102 12.77 22.80 -4.35
N GLU A 103 14.06 22.67 -4.20
CA GLU A 103 14.96 21.83 -5.01
C GLU A 103 15.33 20.54 -4.28
N SER A 104 15.28 20.56 -2.94
CA SER A 104 15.63 19.42 -2.10
C SER A 104 14.64 18.27 -2.29
N LYS A 105 15.09 17.23 -2.98
CA LYS A 105 14.33 16.00 -3.16
C LYS A 105 14.08 15.27 -1.84
N TRP A 106 14.96 15.46 -0.86
CA TRP A 106 14.75 14.98 0.51
C TRP A 106 13.53 15.63 1.16
N ASN A 107 13.47 16.96 1.14
CA ASN A 107 12.34 17.70 1.70
C ASN A 107 11.04 17.39 0.99
N ASP A 108 11.08 17.24 -0.33
CA ASP A 108 9.91 16.89 -1.14
C ASP A 108 9.34 15.53 -0.71
N GLY A 109 10.19 14.52 -0.55
CA GLY A 109 9.78 13.20 -0.05
C GLY A 109 9.25 13.23 1.39
N PHE A 110 9.88 14.03 2.27
CA PHE A 110 9.50 14.19 3.67
C PHE A 110 8.17 14.91 3.85
N LEU A 111 8.04 16.10 3.27
CA LEU A 111 6.85 16.92 3.44
C LEU A 111 5.59 16.27 2.85
N LYS A 112 5.73 15.54 1.75
CA LYS A 112 4.65 14.75 1.16
C LYS A 112 4.35 13.45 1.91
N GLY A 113 5.17 13.03 2.87
CA GLY A 113 4.98 11.80 3.62
C GLY A 113 5.33 10.52 2.84
N ILE A 114 6.09 10.64 1.74
CA ILE A 114 6.51 9.51 0.90
C ILE A 114 7.57 8.67 1.63
N ILE A 115 8.57 9.31 2.23
CA ILE A 115 9.72 8.65 2.86
C ILE A 115 9.57 8.42 4.36
N ASN A 116 8.45 8.84 4.96
CA ASN A 116 8.23 8.72 6.39
C ASN A 116 7.99 7.27 6.82
N ARG A 117 8.29 6.94 8.08
CA ARG A 117 7.97 5.63 8.65
C ARG A 117 6.46 5.40 8.67
N LYS A 118 6.02 4.18 8.37
CA LYS A 118 4.59 3.82 8.32
C LYS A 118 3.87 4.11 9.65
N CYS A 119 4.52 3.87 10.80
CA CYS A 119 3.94 4.14 12.12
C CYS A 119 3.63 5.62 12.36
N CYS A 120 4.33 6.54 11.70
CA CYS A 120 4.11 7.99 11.86
C CYS A 120 2.79 8.44 11.23
N SER A 121 2.27 7.74 10.23
CA SER A 121 0.97 8.08 9.61
C SER A 121 -0.24 7.74 10.47
N ASN A 122 -0.06 6.91 11.49
CA ASN A 122 -1.07 6.54 12.49
C ASN A 122 -0.60 6.92 13.91
N CYS A 123 0.12 8.04 14.04
CA CYS A 123 0.74 8.46 15.29
C CYS A 123 -0.31 8.82 16.35
N TYR A 124 -0.33 8.08 17.45
CA TYR A 124 -1.20 8.34 18.59
C TYR A 124 -0.92 9.70 19.26
N TYR A 125 0.32 10.19 19.17
CA TYR A 125 0.75 11.43 19.86
C TYR A 125 0.50 12.70 19.05
N ALA A 126 -0.04 12.61 17.84
CA ALA A 126 -0.44 13.77 17.05
C ALA A 126 -1.83 14.26 17.48
N GLN A 127 -1.91 14.84 18.68
CA GLN A 127 -3.15 15.28 19.32
C GLN A 127 -2.91 16.52 20.21
N ARG A 128 -3.97 17.25 20.55
CA ARG A 128 -3.91 18.46 21.40
C ARG A 128 -3.33 18.19 22.78
N ARG A 129 -3.64 17.03 23.37
CA ARG A 129 -3.06 16.62 24.65
C ARG A 129 -1.62 16.20 24.46
N ARG A 130 -0.71 17.01 24.95
CA ARG A 130 0.73 16.77 24.85
C ARG A 130 1.24 15.91 25.99
N VAL A 131 2.35 15.19 25.73
CA VAL A 131 2.95 14.28 26.73
C VAL A 131 4.09 14.95 27.52
N ALA A 132 4.74 15.96 26.96
CA ALA A 132 5.87 16.65 27.58
C ALA A 132 5.43 17.85 28.44
N ASP A 133 6.33 18.37 29.26
CA ASP A 133 6.09 19.60 30.05
C ASP A 133 5.94 20.83 29.14
N ILE A 134 6.73 20.88 28.07
CA ILE A 134 6.68 21.95 27.05
C ILE A 134 6.69 21.29 25.67
N THR A 135 5.95 21.89 24.72
CA THR A 135 6.00 21.52 23.30
C THR A 135 6.57 22.67 22.49
N LEU A 136 7.53 22.36 21.61
CA LEU A 136 8.10 23.32 20.67
C LEU A 136 7.72 22.99 19.23
N GLY A 137 7.55 24.04 18.42
CA GLY A 137 7.32 23.91 16.99
C GLY A 137 7.65 25.18 16.24
N ASP A 138 7.66 25.11 14.92
CA ASP A 138 7.64 26.31 14.10
C ASP A 138 6.21 26.85 14.06
N PHE A 139 6.00 28.14 14.31
CA PHE A 139 4.69 28.75 14.17
C PHE A 139 4.47 29.15 12.70
N TRP A 140 4.09 28.16 11.88
CA TRP A 140 3.88 28.37 10.45
C TRP A 140 2.89 29.49 10.19
N GLN A 141 3.19 30.35 9.20
CA GLN A 141 2.31 31.41 8.73
C GLN A 141 1.93 32.51 9.77
N ILE A 142 2.53 32.54 10.97
CA ILE A 142 2.21 33.53 12.00
C ILE A 142 2.35 34.98 11.47
N HIS A 143 3.26 35.24 10.55
CA HIS A 143 3.46 36.55 9.92
C HIS A 143 2.23 37.06 9.16
N ARG A 144 1.30 36.21 8.77
CA ARG A 144 0.02 36.59 8.15
C ARG A 144 -0.95 37.15 9.19
N TRP A 145 -0.77 36.76 10.44
CA TRP A 145 -1.59 37.14 11.56
C TRP A 145 -0.95 38.30 12.36
N ASP A 146 0.31 38.14 12.69
CA ASP A 146 1.11 39.14 13.43
C ASP A 146 2.41 39.46 12.68
N LYS A 147 2.45 40.65 12.05
CA LYS A 147 3.60 41.10 11.25
C LYS A 147 4.87 41.33 12.07
N GLU A 148 4.76 41.62 13.39
CA GLU A 148 5.92 41.79 14.27
C GLU A 148 6.68 40.48 14.47
N CYS A 149 6.01 39.34 14.27
CA CYS A 149 6.62 38.03 14.32
C CYS A 149 7.40 37.62 13.05
N ASN A 150 7.56 38.54 12.09
CA ASN A 150 8.25 38.24 10.82
C ASN A 150 9.65 38.89 10.80
N ASP A 151 10.65 38.15 11.22
CA ASP A 151 12.06 38.57 11.14
C ASP A 151 12.88 37.73 10.15
N TRP A 152 12.21 36.95 9.28
CA TRP A 152 12.81 36.02 8.30
C TRP A 152 13.69 34.90 8.89
N LYS A 153 13.75 34.80 10.24
CA LYS A 153 14.44 33.71 10.96
C LYS A 153 13.48 32.64 11.48
N GLY A 154 12.18 32.94 11.44
CA GLY A 154 11.08 32.07 11.90
C GLY A 154 10.76 32.32 13.38
N THR A 155 9.51 32.08 13.73
CA THR A 155 8.97 32.23 15.08
C THR A 155 8.63 30.87 15.66
N SER A 156 9.07 30.62 16.87
CA SER A 156 8.80 29.39 17.60
C SER A 156 7.40 29.41 18.19
N LEU A 157 6.66 28.30 18.02
CA LEU A 157 5.48 27.99 18.80
C LEU A 157 5.91 27.30 20.10
N VAL A 158 5.42 27.78 21.24
CA VAL A 158 5.65 27.19 22.56
C VAL A 158 4.31 26.88 23.20
N LEU A 159 4.06 25.60 23.49
CA LEU A 159 2.92 25.18 24.30
C LEU A 159 3.43 24.77 25.69
N VAL A 160 2.91 25.38 26.72
CA VAL A 160 3.21 25.05 28.11
C VAL A 160 2.13 24.11 28.64
N ASN A 161 2.48 22.85 28.85
CA ASN A 161 1.51 21.78 29.06
C ASN A 161 1.32 21.42 30.53
N THR A 162 2.31 21.67 31.39
CA THR A 162 2.26 21.33 32.83
C THR A 162 2.69 22.52 33.69
N GLU A 163 2.37 22.44 35.00
CA GLU A 163 2.83 23.46 35.96
C GLU A 163 4.38 23.51 36.10
N LYS A 164 5.03 22.37 35.99
CA LYS A 164 6.48 22.26 35.92
C LYS A 164 7.05 23.00 34.69
N GLY A 165 6.44 22.75 33.52
CA GLY A 165 6.78 23.46 32.28
C GLY A 165 6.57 24.98 32.42
N ARG A 166 5.47 25.41 33.08
CA ARG A 166 5.22 26.84 33.35
C ARG A 166 6.31 27.50 34.17
N LYS A 167 6.70 26.87 35.28
CA LYS A 167 7.77 27.39 36.13
C LYS A 167 9.11 27.57 35.38
N ILE A 168 9.39 26.67 34.44
CA ILE A 168 10.59 26.76 33.61
C ILE A 168 10.44 27.84 32.56
N PHE A 169 9.31 27.90 31.85
CA PHE A 169 9.03 28.89 30.84
C PHE A 169 9.10 30.33 31.42
N ASP A 170 8.50 30.56 32.59
CA ASP A 170 8.47 31.85 33.23
C ASP A 170 9.88 32.39 33.61
N LYS A 171 10.86 31.50 33.81
CA LYS A 171 12.26 31.89 34.07
C LYS A 171 12.99 32.39 32.83
N VAL A 172 12.61 31.89 31.64
CA VAL A 172 13.33 32.17 30.39
C VAL A 172 12.60 33.15 29.46
N ARG A 173 11.30 33.38 29.68
CA ARG A 173 10.50 34.22 28.76
C ARG A 173 10.98 35.67 28.70
N GLY A 174 11.62 36.18 29.75
CA GLY A 174 12.17 37.54 29.79
C GLY A 174 13.38 37.77 28.88
N GLU A 175 14.03 36.70 28.45
CA GLU A 175 15.18 36.74 27.53
C GLU A 175 14.75 36.63 26.05
N MET A 176 13.44 36.39 25.79
CA MET A 176 12.91 36.23 24.44
C MET A 176 12.73 37.60 23.79
N LYS A 177 13.14 37.75 22.53
CA LYS A 177 12.95 38.95 21.72
C LYS A 177 11.48 39.34 21.59
N ILE A 178 10.62 38.34 21.36
CA ILE A 178 9.16 38.46 21.27
C ILE A 178 8.58 37.31 22.08
N CYS A 179 7.65 37.60 22.97
CA CYS A 179 6.89 36.62 23.70
C CYS A 179 5.43 37.08 23.80
N LYS A 180 4.57 36.58 22.91
CA LYS A 180 3.15 36.88 22.85
C LYS A 180 2.32 35.63 23.08
N LYS A 181 1.17 35.80 23.70
CA LYS A 181 0.19 34.75 23.91
C LYS A 181 -0.83 34.76 22.76
N GLU A 182 -0.92 33.65 22.06
CA GLU A 182 -1.82 33.47 20.93
C GLU A 182 -2.87 32.38 21.23
N PRO A 183 -4.05 32.42 20.59
CA PRO A 183 -5.05 31.36 20.70
C PRO A 183 -4.50 30.03 20.18
N LEU A 184 -4.74 28.94 20.93
CA LEU A 184 -4.32 27.60 20.51
C LEU A 184 -4.90 27.18 19.15
N ASP A 185 -6.13 27.61 18.83
CA ASP A 185 -6.76 27.27 17.56
C ASP A 185 -6.04 27.91 16.36
N LEU A 186 -5.43 29.08 16.54
CA LEU A 186 -4.56 29.67 15.52
C LEU A 186 -3.33 28.81 15.28
N ALA A 187 -2.70 28.32 16.36
CA ALA A 187 -1.57 27.41 16.24
C ALA A 187 -1.97 26.10 15.54
N VAL A 188 -3.12 25.53 15.87
CA VAL A 188 -3.66 24.32 15.25
C VAL A 188 -3.94 24.50 13.76
N GLN A 189 -4.46 25.65 13.35
CA GLN A 189 -4.75 25.98 11.95
C GLN A 189 -3.51 25.80 11.05
N TYR A 190 -2.35 26.18 11.53
CA TYR A 190 -1.09 26.13 10.77
C TYR A 190 -0.15 24.96 11.16
N ASN A 191 -0.49 24.23 12.21
CA ASN A 191 0.27 23.09 12.71
C ASN A 191 -0.66 21.88 12.88
N GLY A 192 -1.13 21.32 11.76
CA GLY A 192 -2.08 20.22 11.75
C GLY A 192 -1.66 19.00 12.59
N GLN A 193 -0.36 18.81 12.80
CA GLN A 193 0.22 17.74 13.63
C GLN A 193 -0.09 17.89 15.14
N LEU A 194 -0.66 19.01 15.55
CA LEU A 194 -1.24 19.19 16.89
C LEU A 194 -2.56 18.45 17.09
N VAL A 195 -3.24 18.02 16.03
CA VAL A 195 -4.57 17.37 16.09
C VAL A 195 -4.67 16.08 15.29
N ARG A 196 -3.77 15.85 14.35
CA ARG A 196 -3.78 14.65 13.51
C ARG A 196 -2.36 14.32 13.00
N PRO A 197 -2.07 13.04 12.77
CA PRO A 197 -0.80 12.65 12.13
C PRO A 197 -0.72 13.14 10.69
N ASN A 198 0.50 13.21 10.18
CA ASN A 198 0.72 13.40 8.75
C ASN A 198 0.39 12.08 8.03
N HIS A 199 -0.58 12.11 7.12
CA HIS A 199 -1.00 10.92 6.39
C HIS A 199 0.14 10.37 5.51
N ALA A 200 0.22 9.05 5.42
CA ALA A 200 1.13 8.43 4.47
C ALA A 200 0.68 8.79 3.04
N HIS A 201 1.64 9.22 2.23
CA HIS A 201 1.36 9.47 0.83
C HIS A 201 1.02 8.16 0.10
N PRO A 202 0.01 8.09 -0.76
CA PRO A 202 -0.33 6.87 -1.51
C PRO A 202 0.85 6.31 -2.29
N GLY A 203 1.70 7.19 -2.80
CA GLY A 203 2.91 6.83 -3.53
C GLY A 203 4.06 6.25 -2.69
N ARG A 204 3.90 6.19 -1.35
CA ARG A 204 4.93 5.65 -0.46
C ARG A 204 5.31 4.21 -0.83
N ARG A 205 4.35 3.37 -1.20
CA ARG A 205 4.59 1.98 -1.62
C ARG A 205 5.49 1.89 -2.85
N PHE A 206 5.25 2.74 -3.85
CA PHE A 206 6.04 2.80 -5.08
C PHE A 206 7.47 3.25 -4.82
N PHE A 207 7.65 4.24 -3.95
CA PHE A 207 8.97 4.68 -3.53
C PHE A 207 9.79 3.52 -2.93
N PHE A 208 9.24 2.81 -1.94
CA PHE A 208 9.97 1.75 -1.25
C PHE A 208 10.16 0.50 -2.09
N HIS A 209 9.25 0.20 -3.01
CA HIS A 209 9.40 -0.88 -3.97
C HIS A 209 10.62 -0.68 -4.87
N HIS A 210 10.78 0.52 -5.39
CA HIS A 210 11.88 0.86 -6.30
C HIS A 210 13.20 1.22 -5.62
N LEU A 211 13.18 1.55 -4.30
CA LEU A 211 14.31 2.16 -3.60
C LEU A 211 15.61 1.37 -3.72
N LYS A 212 15.56 0.06 -3.57
CA LYS A 212 16.74 -0.81 -3.61
C LYS A 212 17.33 -0.94 -5.02
N LYS A 213 16.47 -0.92 -6.04
CA LYS A 213 16.84 -1.15 -7.45
C LYS A 213 17.25 0.13 -8.17
N ASP A 214 16.51 1.19 -7.94
CA ASP A 214 16.57 2.41 -8.74
C ASP A 214 17.17 3.62 -8.01
N GLY A 215 17.52 3.49 -6.73
CA GLY A 215 18.03 4.58 -5.89
C GLY A 215 16.95 5.56 -5.48
N TYR A 216 17.34 6.64 -4.76
CA TYR A 216 16.42 7.56 -4.11
C TYR A 216 15.63 8.43 -5.11
N HIS A 217 16.33 9.14 -6.02
CA HIS A 217 15.70 10.14 -6.89
C HIS A 217 14.67 9.53 -7.83
N LYS A 218 15.03 8.40 -8.46
CA LYS A 218 14.12 7.69 -9.38
C LYS A 218 12.94 7.08 -8.62
N SER A 219 13.18 6.53 -7.42
CA SER A 219 12.13 6.01 -6.55
C SER A 219 11.17 7.10 -6.08
N LEU A 220 11.70 8.31 -5.80
CA LEU A 220 10.86 9.45 -5.46
C LEU A 220 9.95 9.85 -6.64
N TRP A 221 10.47 9.80 -7.85
CA TRP A 221 9.66 10.03 -9.05
C TRP A 221 8.52 9.02 -9.16
N TYR A 222 8.78 7.71 -8.99
CA TYR A 222 7.72 6.69 -8.94
C TYR A 222 6.71 6.97 -7.83
N GLY A 223 7.19 7.29 -6.62
CA GLY A 223 6.32 7.64 -5.51
C GLY A 223 5.42 8.85 -5.78
N GLN A 224 5.89 9.83 -6.55
CA GLN A 224 5.11 11.01 -6.91
C GLN A 224 4.11 10.75 -8.06
N LYS A 225 4.42 9.84 -8.97
CA LYS A 225 3.59 9.53 -10.16
C LYS A 225 2.54 8.47 -9.89
N TRP A 226 2.74 7.59 -8.90
CA TRP A 226 1.85 6.50 -8.50
C TRP A 226 1.52 5.52 -9.64
N ARG A 227 2.49 5.18 -10.44
CA ARG A 227 2.25 4.28 -11.56
C ARG A 227 2.49 2.84 -11.17
N TYR A 228 1.58 1.96 -11.59
CA TYR A 228 1.71 0.51 -11.48
C TYR A 228 2.35 -0.03 -12.75
N ASP A 229 3.17 -1.07 -12.60
CA ASP A 229 3.74 -1.75 -13.76
C ASP A 229 2.65 -2.47 -14.55
N VAL A 230 1.70 -3.12 -13.83
CA VAL A 230 0.66 -3.97 -14.44
C VAL A 230 -0.71 -3.67 -13.88
N GLY A 231 -1.68 -3.41 -14.75
CA GLY A 231 -3.10 -3.47 -14.46
C GLY A 231 -3.66 -4.87 -14.79
N LEU A 232 -4.06 -5.64 -13.78
CA LEU A 232 -4.68 -6.96 -13.95
C LEU A 232 -6.19 -6.84 -14.18
N VAL A 233 -6.67 -7.38 -15.29
CA VAL A 233 -8.06 -7.26 -15.75
C VAL A 233 -8.72 -8.63 -15.79
N GLY A 234 -9.86 -8.79 -15.14
CA GLY A 234 -10.68 -10.02 -15.15
C GLY A 234 -11.66 -10.12 -13.99
N TRP A 235 -12.28 -11.29 -13.82
CA TRP A 235 -13.30 -11.55 -12.79
C TRP A 235 -12.71 -11.97 -11.43
N TRP A 236 -11.66 -11.30 -10.97
CA TRP A 236 -10.99 -11.60 -9.70
C TRP A 236 -11.88 -11.38 -8.45
N PHE A 237 -13.03 -10.76 -8.59
CA PHE A 237 -13.98 -10.46 -7.52
C PHE A 237 -15.33 -11.20 -7.65
N ALA A 238 -15.54 -11.97 -8.71
CA ALA A 238 -16.79 -12.70 -8.91
C ALA A 238 -17.02 -13.78 -7.85
N ALA A 239 -18.25 -14.28 -7.76
CA ALA A 239 -18.62 -15.40 -6.89
C ALA A 239 -18.07 -16.74 -7.42
N ASN A 240 -16.76 -16.78 -7.67
CA ASN A 240 -16.01 -17.93 -8.17
C ASN A 240 -14.66 -18.00 -7.49
N ASN A 241 -14.51 -18.91 -6.54
CA ASN A 241 -13.28 -19.10 -5.77
C ASN A 241 -12.07 -19.45 -6.64
N GLY A 242 -12.29 -20.21 -7.74
CA GLY A 242 -11.23 -20.55 -8.70
C GLY A 242 -10.65 -19.29 -9.34
N SER A 243 -11.52 -18.41 -9.81
CA SER A 243 -11.10 -17.12 -10.40
C SER A 243 -10.32 -16.26 -9.40
N VAL A 244 -10.82 -16.14 -8.17
CA VAL A 244 -10.12 -15.40 -7.09
C VAL A 244 -8.72 -15.95 -6.86
N MET A 245 -8.58 -17.26 -6.73
CA MET A 245 -7.26 -17.89 -6.50
C MET A 245 -6.32 -17.76 -7.69
N THR A 246 -6.84 -17.84 -8.91
CA THR A 246 -6.07 -17.59 -10.14
C THR A 246 -5.46 -16.18 -10.17
N TYR A 247 -6.27 -15.15 -9.86
CA TYR A 247 -5.76 -13.77 -9.83
C TYR A 247 -4.88 -13.49 -8.62
N PHE A 248 -5.13 -14.13 -7.48
CA PHE A 248 -4.23 -14.09 -6.34
C PHE A 248 -2.84 -14.63 -6.73
N ALA A 249 -2.81 -15.81 -7.34
CA ALA A 249 -1.57 -16.44 -7.81
C ALA A 249 -0.84 -15.57 -8.84
N LEU A 250 -1.55 -15.05 -9.84
CA LEU A 250 -0.97 -14.18 -10.86
C LEU A 250 -0.39 -12.90 -10.24
N GLY A 251 -1.09 -12.29 -9.30
CA GLY A 251 -0.59 -11.13 -8.55
C GLY A 251 0.66 -11.44 -7.75
N LYS A 252 0.73 -12.62 -7.10
CA LYS A 252 1.92 -13.06 -6.34
C LYS A 252 3.12 -13.36 -7.23
N ILE A 253 2.90 -13.97 -8.39
CA ILE A 253 3.96 -14.17 -9.39
C ILE A 253 4.54 -12.84 -9.84
N LEU A 254 3.71 -11.84 -10.11
CA LEU A 254 4.18 -10.51 -10.48
C LEU A 254 4.95 -9.83 -9.34
N GLU A 255 4.51 -9.99 -8.08
CA GLU A 255 5.26 -9.52 -6.91
C GLU A 255 6.62 -10.20 -6.79
N ASP A 256 6.71 -11.52 -6.99
CA ASP A 256 7.98 -12.27 -6.98
C ASP A 256 8.90 -11.87 -8.14
N MET A 257 8.33 -11.37 -9.25
CA MET A 257 9.07 -10.76 -10.37
C MET A 257 9.43 -9.28 -10.12
N ASP A 258 9.20 -8.77 -8.92
CA ASP A 258 9.45 -7.37 -8.53
C ASP A 258 8.62 -6.38 -9.35
N MET A 259 7.37 -6.72 -9.67
CA MET A 259 6.42 -5.87 -10.39
C MET A 259 5.28 -5.42 -9.50
N LEU A 260 4.91 -4.14 -9.56
CA LEU A 260 3.76 -3.57 -8.87
C LEU A 260 2.49 -3.77 -9.71
N ALA A 261 1.65 -4.68 -9.28
CA ALA A 261 0.36 -4.94 -9.90
C ALA A 261 -0.80 -4.25 -9.16
N ILE A 262 -1.85 -3.88 -9.91
CA ILE A 262 -3.13 -3.41 -9.38
C ILE A 262 -4.26 -4.20 -10.03
N MET A 263 -5.22 -4.66 -9.23
CA MET A 263 -6.44 -5.26 -9.72
C MET A 263 -7.37 -4.19 -10.29
N ILE A 264 -7.68 -4.25 -11.57
CA ILE A 264 -8.62 -3.33 -12.21
C ILE A 264 -10.04 -3.82 -11.94
N ARG A 265 -10.82 -2.99 -11.25
CA ARG A 265 -12.22 -3.29 -10.97
C ARG A 265 -13.08 -2.97 -12.19
N VAL A 266 -13.47 -4.02 -12.92
CA VAL A 266 -14.39 -3.95 -14.05
C VAL A 266 -15.81 -3.78 -13.50
N PRO A 267 -16.66 -2.94 -14.10
CA PRO A 267 -18.05 -2.80 -13.66
C PRO A 267 -18.80 -4.11 -13.85
N LYS A 268 -19.71 -4.40 -12.95
CA LYS A 268 -20.59 -5.57 -12.98
C LYS A 268 -22.05 -5.13 -12.99
N LYS A 269 -22.90 -5.96 -13.52
CA LYS A 269 -24.34 -5.85 -13.27
C LYS A 269 -24.64 -6.26 -11.83
N ASP A 270 -25.79 -5.83 -11.32
CA ASP A 270 -26.29 -6.20 -10.00
C ASP A 270 -26.15 -7.71 -9.77
N ASP A 271 -25.46 -8.10 -8.72
CA ASP A 271 -25.16 -9.49 -8.38
C ASP A 271 -26.34 -10.19 -7.66
N GLY A 272 -27.38 -9.44 -7.31
CA GLY A 272 -28.52 -9.99 -6.58
C GLY A 272 -28.07 -10.75 -5.32
N PRO A 273 -28.44 -12.04 -5.17
CA PRO A 273 -28.15 -12.82 -3.98
C PRO A 273 -26.63 -13.09 -3.74
N TRP A 274 -25.76 -12.75 -4.68
CA TRP A 274 -24.30 -13.00 -4.62
C TRP A 274 -23.49 -11.77 -4.19
N GLU A 275 -24.13 -10.67 -3.87
CA GLU A 275 -23.47 -9.41 -3.51
C GLU A 275 -22.53 -9.58 -2.30
N GLU A 276 -22.97 -10.30 -1.27
CA GLU A 276 -22.15 -10.55 -0.09
C GLU A 276 -20.87 -11.33 -0.43
N VAL A 277 -20.97 -12.37 -1.24
CA VAL A 277 -19.80 -13.18 -1.67
C VAL A 277 -18.84 -12.37 -2.48
N THR A 278 -19.35 -11.58 -3.41
CA THR A 278 -18.54 -10.67 -4.22
C THR A 278 -17.81 -9.65 -3.36
N ASN A 279 -18.49 -9.06 -2.37
CA ASN A 279 -17.88 -8.13 -1.43
C ASN A 279 -16.79 -8.81 -0.58
N ASN A 280 -16.99 -10.05 -0.15
CA ASN A 280 -15.99 -10.82 0.57
C ASN A 280 -14.75 -11.09 -0.30
N ASN A 281 -14.93 -11.40 -1.58
CA ASN A 281 -13.84 -11.60 -2.52
C ASN A 281 -13.08 -10.30 -2.82
N ILE A 282 -13.78 -9.17 -2.94
CA ILE A 282 -13.14 -7.85 -3.04
C ILE A 282 -12.30 -7.56 -1.79
N ASN A 283 -12.88 -7.73 -0.59
CA ASN A 283 -12.18 -7.51 0.67
C ASN A 283 -10.94 -8.43 0.82
N PHE A 284 -11.05 -9.68 0.35
CA PHE A 284 -9.91 -10.60 0.30
C PHE A 284 -8.81 -10.05 -0.59
N MET A 285 -9.13 -9.65 -1.82
CA MET A 285 -8.13 -9.12 -2.75
C MET A 285 -7.52 -7.81 -2.28
N GLU A 286 -8.31 -6.90 -1.68
CA GLU A 286 -7.82 -5.63 -1.10
C GLU A 286 -6.84 -5.83 0.06
N LYS A 287 -6.93 -6.95 0.77
CA LYS A 287 -5.97 -7.32 1.82
C LYS A 287 -4.57 -7.58 1.27
N TYR A 288 -4.47 -8.13 0.06
CA TYR A 288 -3.20 -8.56 -0.55
C TYR A 288 -2.70 -7.65 -1.65
N PHE A 289 -3.60 -7.01 -2.41
CA PHE A 289 -3.26 -6.20 -3.58
C PHE A 289 -3.94 -4.84 -3.56
N PRO A 290 -3.37 -3.84 -4.26
CA PRO A 290 -4.11 -2.65 -4.62
C PRO A 290 -5.27 -3.01 -5.53
N VAL A 291 -6.41 -2.36 -5.29
CA VAL A 291 -7.60 -2.48 -6.14
C VAL A 291 -7.96 -1.09 -6.65
N SER A 292 -8.26 -0.97 -7.93
CA SER A 292 -8.72 0.29 -8.50
C SER A 292 -10.11 0.65 -8.00
N LYS A 293 -10.44 1.95 -8.01
CA LYS A 293 -11.83 2.36 -7.82
C LYS A 293 -12.69 1.75 -8.93
N GLU A 294 -13.93 1.39 -8.58
CA GLU A 294 -14.93 1.01 -9.57
C GLU A 294 -15.18 2.15 -10.56
N ARG A 295 -15.29 1.80 -11.83
CA ARG A 295 -15.56 2.73 -12.93
C ARG A 295 -16.59 2.11 -13.85
N THR A 296 -17.36 2.96 -14.51
CA THR A 296 -18.19 2.55 -15.64
C THR A 296 -17.30 2.14 -16.83
N ILE A 297 -17.83 1.36 -17.76
CA ILE A 297 -17.05 0.84 -18.92
C ILE A 297 -16.40 1.99 -19.70
N ASP A 298 -17.15 3.06 -19.96
CA ASP A 298 -16.70 4.28 -20.66
C ASP A 298 -15.58 5.05 -19.94
N LYS A 299 -15.34 4.78 -18.64
CA LYS A 299 -14.28 5.40 -17.84
C LYS A 299 -13.09 4.48 -17.54
N LEU A 300 -13.11 3.24 -18.02
CA LEU A 300 -11.99 2.33 -17.83
C LEU A 300 -10.70 2.86 -18.48
N GLU A 301 -10.80 3.65 -19.54
CA GLU A 301 -9.64 4.29 -20.17
C GLU A 301 -8.82 5.16 -19.21
N GLU A 302 -9.41 5.67 -18.12
CA GLU A 302 -8.68 6.43 -17.09
C GLU A 302 -7.57 5.59 -16.43
N CYS A 303 -7.66 4.26 -16.48
CA CYS A 303 -6.65 3.36 -15.94
C CYS A 303 -5.30 3.49 -16.66
N ASN A 304 -5.29 3.95 -17.92
CA ASN A 304 -4.07 4.23 -18.68
C ASN A 304 -3.17 5.29 -18.00
N ARG A 305 -3.74 6.14 -17.16
CA ARG A 305 -3.00 7.20 -16.46
C ARG A 305 -2.07 6.67 -15.38
N PHE A 306 -2.38 5.48 -14.81
CA PHE A 306 -1.65 4.94 -13.66
C PHE A 306 -1.13 3.52 -13.86
N CYS A 307 -1.32 2.88 -15.02
CA CYS A 307 -0.71 1.61 -15.39
C CYS A 307 0.22 1.78 -16.60
N ASP A 308 1.34 1.06 -16.60
CA ASP A 308 2.29 1.07 -17.71
C ASP A 308 1.97 -0.01 -18.74
N MET A 309 1.43 -1.16 -18.31
CA MET A 309 0.86 -2.19 -19.15
C MET A 309 -0.39 -2.82 -18.53
N PHE A 310 -1.10 -3.60 -19.33
CA PHE A 310 -2.29 -4.33 -18.87
C PHE A 310 -2.17 -5.81 -19.21
N MET A 311 -2.66 -6.65 -18.29
CA MET A 311 -2.68 -8.09 -18.45
C MET A 311 -4.08 -8.63 -18.17
N VAL A 312 -4.59 -9.45 -19.08
CA VAL A 312 -5.84 -10.17 -18.93
C VAL A 312 -5.56 -11.66 -18.82
N GLY A 313 -6.33 -12.37 -18.02
CA GLY A 313 -6.23 -13.83 -17.80
C GLY A 313 -6.01 -14.14 -16.31
N SER A 314 -6.04 -15.35 -15.89
CA SER A 314 -6.22 -16.63 -16.54
C SER A 314 -7.59 -17.20 -16.16
N ASP A 315 -8.61 -16.96 -16.96
CA ASP A 315 -9.97 -17.47 -16.78
C ASP A 315 -10.66 -17.54 -18.15
N GLN A 316 -11.88 -18.06 -18.22
CA GLN A 316 -12.70 -18.09 -19.42
C GLN A 316 -13.26 -16.69 -19.73
N LEU A 317 -12.41 -15.78 -20.22
CA LEU A 317 -12.76 -14.37 -20.41
C LEU A 317 -13.18 -14.05 -21.85
N TRP A 318 -12.75 -14.85 -22.81
CA TRP A 318 -13.02 -14.62 -24.24
C TRP A 318 -14.21 -15.40 -24.75
N VAL A 319 -15.31 -15.34 -24.00
CA VAL A 319 -16.59 -15.97 -24.34
C VAL A 319 -17.67 -14.92 -24.60
N GLN A 320 -18.62 -15.25 -25.46
CA GLN A 320 -19.74 -14.39 -25.88
C GLN A 320 -20.45 -13.74 -24.68
N ASN A 321 -20.80 -14.52 -23.69
CA ASN A 321 -21.58 -14.06 -22.54
C ASN A 321 -20.94 -12.84 -21.83
N TYR A 322 -19.61 -12.69 -21.88
CA TYR A 322 -18.92 -11.56 -21.25
C TYR A 322 -18.89 -10.33 -22.17
N ILE A 323 -18.92 -10.52 -23.49
CA ILE A 323 -19.10 -9.40 -24.42
C ILE A 323 -20.46 -8.76 -24.18
N ASP A 324 -21.51 -9.54 -23.94
CA ASP A 324 -22.85 -9.05 -23.63
C ASP A 324 -22.90 -8.28 -22.29
N LEU A 325 -22.03 -8.63 -21.34
CA LEU A 325 -21.99 -8.03 -20.00
C LEU A 325 -21.14 -6.76 -19.91
N VAL A 326 -19.94 -6.79 -20.49
CA VAL A 326 -18.91 -5.75 -20.29
C VAL A 326 -18.25 -5.30 -21.60
N GLY A 327 -18.88 -5.56 -22.74
CA GLY A 327 -18.30 -5.23 -24.04
C GLY A 327 -16.99 -5.98 -24.28
N TYR A 328 -16.05 -5.34 -24.93
CA TYR A 328 -14.73 -5.92 -25.23
C TYR A 328 -13.69 -5.65 -24.15
N THR A 329 -14.10 -5.36 -22.91
CA THR A 329 -13.21 -5.04 -21.80
C THR A 329 -12.12 -6.09 -21.58
N PHE A 330 -12.46 -7.39 -21.70
CA PHE A 330 -11.45 -8.48 -21.60
C PHE A 330 -10.60 -8.68 -22.85
N PHE A 331 -10.91 -7.97 -23.92
CA PHE A 331 -10.03 -7.79 -25.08
C PHE A 331 -9.20 -6.51 -24.99
N LEU A 332 -9.22 -5.85 -23.81
CA LEU A 332 -8.47 -4.63 -23.51
C LEU A 332 -8.75 -3.49 -24.50
N ASP A 333 -10.02 -3.33 -24.89
CA ASP A 333 -10.50 -2.30 -25.82
C ASP A 333 -10.20 -0.87 -25.33
N PHE A 334 -10.32 -0.65 -24.01
CA PHE A 334 -10.07 0.63 -23.33
C PHE A 334 -8.58 0.99 -23.20
N VAL A 335 -7.67 0.07 -23.49
CA VAL A 335 -6.23 0.28 -23.30
C VAL A 335 -5.64 1.03 -24.50
N SER A 336 -4.92 2.13 -24.21
CA SER A 336 -4.28 2.99 -25.20
C SER A 336 -3.25 2.22 -26.06
N GLU A 337 -2.98 2.68 -27.28
CA GLU A 337 -2.07 2.01 -28.21
C GLU A 337 -0.61 2.00 -27.73
N ASP A 338 -0.19 3.01 -26.98
CA ASP A 338 1.15 3.13 -26.41
C ASP A 338 1.42 2.16 -25.23
N LYS A 339 0.39 1.42 -24.77
CA LYS A 339 0.50 0.49 -23.64
C LYS A 339 0.65 -0.94 -24.12
N LYS A 340 1.53 -1.68 -23.44
CA LYS A 340 1.68 -3.12 -23.68
C LYS A 340 0.42 -3.87 -23.16
N LYS A 341 -0.08 -4.80 -23.98
CA LYS A 341 -1.24 -5.64 -23.70
C LYS A 341 -0.81 -7.09 -23.74
N ILE A 342 -1.07 -7.83 -22.67
CA ILE A 342 -0.68 -9.23 -22.54
C ILE A 342 -1.91 -10.05 -22.15
N ALA A 343 -2.07 -11.20 -22.79
CA ALA A 343 -3.00 -12.23 -22.36
C ALA A 343 -2.21 -13.41 -21.77
N TYR A 344 -2.46 -13.71 -20.49
CA TYR A 344 -1.76 -14.79 -19.82
C TYR A 344 -2.70 -15.95 -19.50
N ALA A 345 -2.47 -17.10 -20.14
CA ALA A 345 -3.24 -18.33 -19.99
C ALA A 345 -4.76 -18.12 -20.05
N THR A 346 -5.24 -17.14 -20.84
CA THR A 346 -6.66 -16.81 -20.99
C THR A 346 -7.38 -17.94 -21.71
N SER A 347 -8.61 -18.24 -21.30
CA SER A 347 -9.39 -19.31 -21.91
C SER A 347 -10.51 -18.76 -22.80
N LEU A 348 -10.73 -19.44 -23.94
CA LEU A 348 -11.90 -19.23 -24.82
C LEU A 348 -13.09 -20.08 -24.40
N GLY A 349 -12.89 -21.02 -23.47
CA GLY A 349 -13.95 -21.87 -22.89
C GLY A 349 -14.50 -22.97 -23.81
N TYR A 350 -14.30 -22.89 -25.13
CA TYR A 350 -14.83 -23.80 -26.13
C TYR A 350 -13.80 -24.04 -27.23
N ASP A 351 -13.99 -25.14 -28.00
CA ASP A 351 -13.16 -25.50 -29.16
C ASP A 351 -13.54 -24.70 -30.44
N SER A 352 -14.60 -23.91 -30.37
CA SER A 352 -15.04 -23.00 -31.40
C SER A 352 -15.52 -21.70 -30.80
N TYR A 353 -15.28 -20.59 -31.48
CA TYR A 353 -15.82 -19.30 -31.04
C TYR A 353 -17.33 -19.25 -31.25
N ASN A 354 -18.07 -18.99 -30.21
CA ASN A 354 -19.53 -19.06 -30.17
C ASN A 354 -20.25 -17.72 -30.40
N GLY A 355 -19.51 -16.64 -30.68
CA GLY A 355 -20.06 -15.33 -31.01
C GLY A 355 -20.46 -15.19 -32.49
N THR A 356 -21.12 -14.09 -32.80
CA THR A 356 -21.49 -13.73 -34.17
C THR A 356 -20.25 -13.46 -35.05
N LYS A 357 -20.45 -13.38 -36.37
CA LYS A 357 -19.37 -13.06 -37.31
C LYS A 357 -18.79 -11.67 -37.06
N GLU A 358 -19.63 -10.69 -36.67
CA GLU A 358 -19.25 -9.34 -36.37
C GLU A 358 -18.41 -9.28 -35.11
N GLU A 359 -18.86 -9.92 -34.02
CA GLU A 359 -18.13 -9.99 -32.75
C GLU A 359 -16.78 -10.69 -32.91
N LYS A 360 -16.75 -11.78 -33.68
CA LYS A 360 -15.51 -12.47 -34.04
C LYS A 360 -14.53 -11.53 -34.75
N TYR A 361 -15.02 -10.74 -35.69
CA TYR A 361 -14.22 -9.78 -36.43
C TYR A 361 -13.65 -8.69 -35.51
N ILE A 362 -14.49 -8.10 -34.66
CA ILE A 362 -14.10 -7.05 -33.68
C ILE A 362 -13.11 -7.62 -32.65
N ALA A 363 -13.38 -8.80 -32.09
CA ALA A 363 -12.47 -9.47 -31.18
C ALA A 363 -11.10 -9.71 -31.82
N GLY A 364 -11.06 -10.10 -33.09
CA GLY A 364 -9.83 -10.26 -33.85
C GLY A 364 -9.02 -8.98 -33.98
N ILE A 365 -9.67 -7.84 -34.21
CA ILE A 365 -9.02 -6.53 -34.27
C ILE A 365 -8.34 -6.22 -32.92
N TYR A 366 -9.05 -6.43 -31.79
CA TYR A 366 -8.48 -6.18 -30.46
C TYR A 366 -7.34 -7.14 -30.14
N LEU A 367 -7.46 -8.43 -30.45
CA LEU A 367 -6.41 -9.42 -30.21
C LEU A 367 -5.13 -9.14 -30.98
N GLN A 368 -5.20 -8.54 -32.16
CA GLN A 368 -4.02 -8.13 -32.93
C GLN A 368 -3.22 -6.99 -32.26
N ARG A 369 -3.79 -6.29 -31.28
CA ARG A 369 -3.13 -5.25 -30.48
C ARG A 369 -2.30 -5.82 -29.33
N PHE A 370 -2.43 -7.11 -29.01
CA PHE A 370 -1.67 -7.73 -27.94
C PHE A 370 -0.23 -7.98 -28.34
N SER A 371 0.70 -7.67 -27.43
CA SER A 371 2.12 -7.96 -27.62
C SER A 371 2.40 -9.46 -27.51
N ASP A 372 1.72 -10.11 -26.57
CA ASP A 372 1.90 -11.53 -26.27
C ASP A 372 0.55 -12.15 -25.87
N ILE A 373 0.28 -13.32 -26.40
CA ILE A 373 -0.95 -14.07 -26.12
C ILE A 373 -0.59 -15.48 -25.70
N SER A 374 -1.00 -15.87 -24.49
CA SER A 374 -1.04 -17.26 -24.08
C SER A 374 -2.44 -17.68 -23.68
N VAL A 375 -2.75 -18.94 -23.94
CA VAL A 375 -4.04 -19.57 -23.65
C VAL A 375 -3.83 -20.85 -22.85
N ARG A 376 -4.81 -21.25 -22.08
CA ARG A 376 -4.72 -22.38 -21.17
C ARG A 376 -4.87 -23.74 -21.87
N GLU A 377 -5.65 -23.79 -22.95
CA GLU A 377 -5.98 -25.01 -23.69
C GLU A 377 -5.25 -25.07 -25.04
N SER A 378 -4.85 -26.28 -25.47
CA SER A 378 -4.27 -26.51 -26.78
C SER A 378 -5.24 -26.15 -27.93
N SER A 379 -6.55 -26.48 -27.78
CA SER A 379 -7.59 -26.08 -28.71
C SER A 379 -7.73 -24.57 -28.86
N GLY A 380 -7.41 -23.79 -27.78
CA GLY A 380 -7.38 -22.35 -27.78
C GLY A 380 -6.29 -21.77 -28.67
N VAL A 381 -5.10 -22.40 -28.73
CA VAL A 381 -4.01 -22.01 -29.67
C VAL A 381 -4.48 -22.10 -31.11
N ASP A 382 -5.08 -23.23 -31.48
CA ASP A 382 -5.61 -23.43 -32.82
C ASP A 382 -6.75 -22.46 -33.12
N LEU A 383 -7.61 -22.19 -32.14
CA LEU A 383 -8.74 -21.27 -32.27
C LEU A 383 -8.25 -19.81 -32.48
N CYS A 384 -7.25 -19.37 -31.74
CA CYS A 384 -6.59 -18.07 -31.94
C CYS A 384 -6.09 -17.91 -33.38
N LYS A 385 -5.44 -18.94 -33.90
CA LYS A 385 -4.92 -18.91 -35.28
C LYS A 385 -6.03 -18.90 -36.33
N ARG A 386 -6.99 -19.86 -36.21
CA ARG A 386 -8.05 -20.06 -37.21
C ARG A 386 -9.11 -18.95 -37.19
N SER A 387 -9.45 -18.45 -36.01
CA SER A 387 -10.57 -17.53 -35.85
C SER A 387 -10.15 -16.06 -35.86
N PHE A 388 -8.99 -15.72 -35.33
CA PHE A 388 -8.58 -14.33 -35.12
C PHE A 388 -7.28 -13.98 -35.85
N ASN A 389 -6.64 -14.94 -36.50
CA ASN A 389 -5.35 -14.79 -37.19
C ASN A 389 -4.24 -14.21 -36.26
N VAL A 390 -4.23 -14.61 -34.99
CA VAL A 390 -3.19 -14.27 -34.02
C VAL A 390 -2.43 -15.54 -33.60
N ASN A 391 -1.17 -15.37 -33.26
CA ASN A 391 -0.36 -16.45 -32.69
C ASN A 391 -0.53 -16.47 -31.19
N ALA A 392 -0.74 -17.64 -30.62
CA ALA A 392 -0.80 -17.85 -29.17
C ALA A 392 0.09 -19.05 -28.78
N VAL A 393 0.55 -19.07 -27.55
CA VAL A 393 1.23 -20.22 -26.94
C VAL A 393 0.35 -20.81 -25.84
N ARG A 394 0.57 -22.09 -25.53
CA ARG A 394 -0.13 -22.71 -24.38
C ARG A 394 0.70 -22.51 -23.12
N GLU A 395 0.06 -21.99 -22.05
CA GLU A 395 0.67 -21.83 -20.74
C GLU A 395 -0.20 -22.41 -19.63
N LEU A 396 0.42 -22.73 -18.50
CA LEU A 396 -0.26 -23.22 -17.33
C LEU A 396 -1.02 -22.12 -16.61
N ASP A 397 -2.13 -22.50 -15.96
CA ASP A 397 -2.81 -21.59 -15.04
C ASP A 397 -1.86 -21.11 -13.93
N PRO A 398 -1.89 -19.82 -13.56
CA PRO A 398 -0.99 -19.25 -12.55
C PRO A 398 -0.98 -19.99 -11.22
N VAL A 399 -2.05 -20.66 -10.84
CA VAL A 399 -2.11 -21.40 -9.56
C VAL A 399 -1.06 -22.51 -9.48
N PHE A 400 -0.59 -23.05 -10.61
CA PHE A 400 0.48 -24.06 -10.65
C PHE A 400 1.88 -23.47 -10.66
N LEU A 401 2.02 -22.18 -10.96
CA LEU A 401 3.31 -21.50 -11.06
C LEU A 401 3.62 -20.64 -9.82
N CYS A 402 2.61 -20.30 -9.06
CA CYS A 402 2.75 -19.52 -7.84
C CYS A 402 3.51 -20.34 -6.79
N ASP A 403 4.51 -19.73 -6.16
CA ASP A 403 5.29 -20.38 -5.10
C ASP A 403 4.38 -20.80 -3.94
N VAL A 404 4.53 -22.04 -3.49
CA VAL A 404 3.73 -22.65 -2.41
C VAL A 404 3.75 -21.83 -1.12
N LYS A 405 4.85 -21.11 -0.85
CA LYS A 405 4.96 -20.20 0.32
C LYS A 405 3.81 -19.21 0.43
N HIS A 406 3.26 -18.75 -0.70
CA HIS A 406 2.14 -17.80 -0.69
C HIS A 406 0.83 -18.47 -0.25
N TYR A 407 0.63 -19.74 -0.59
CA TYR A 407 -0.51 -20.52 -0.14
C TYR A 407 -0.37 -20.91 1.33
N ASP A 408 0.83 -21.29 1.78
CA ASP A 408 1.11 -21.56 3.20
C ASP A 408 0.79 -20.34 4.08
N GLN A 409 1.17 -19.15 3.65
CA GLN A 409 0.82 -17.91 4.35
C GLN A 409 -0.71 -17.66 4.41
N LEU A 410 -1.46 -18.05 3.37
CA LEU A 410 -2.92 -17.99 3.42
C LEU A 410 -3.48 -18.99 4.45
N ALA A 411 -2.96 -20.21 4.46
CA ALA A 411 -3.38 -21.27 5.38
C ALA A 411 -3.07 -20.92 6.83
N GLU A 412 -1.89 -20.39 7.13
CA GLU A 412 -1.50 -19.93 8.48
C GLU A 412 -2.40 -18.81 9.00
N ASN A 413 -2.88 -17.93 8.14
CA ASN A 413 -3.79 -16.84 8.49
C ASN A 413 -5.26 -17.30 8.59
N SER A 414 -5.56 -18.57 8.27
CA SER A 414 -6.89 -19.14 8.38
C SER A 414 -7.26 -19.38 9.85
N LYS A 415 -8.50 -19.03 10.21
CA LYS A 415 -9.06 -19.35 11.52
C LYS A 415 -9.58 -20.79 11.61
N ILE A 416 -9.58 -21.52 10.50
CA ILE A 416 -10.10 -22.89 10.39
C ILE A 416 -8.91 -23.84 10.50
N ASN A 417 -8.41 -24.05 11.71
CA ASN A 417 -7.43 -25.09 11.98
C ASN A 417 -8.03 -26.05 13.01
N SER A 418 -8.62 -27.15 12.51
CA SER A 418 -9.27 -28.14 13.39
C SER A 418 -8.29 -29.14 14.02
N GLY A 419 -7.03 -29.17 13.55
CA GLY A 419 -6.05 -30.18 13.99
C GLY A 419 -6.44 -31.65 13.63
N GLU A 420 -7.58 -31.84 13.00
CA GLU A 420 -8.09 -33.15 12.60
C GLU A 420 -7.91 -33.38 11.10
N GLU A 421 -7.58 -34.60 10.74
CA GLU A 421 -7.55 -35.02 9.33
C GLU A 421 -8.97 -35.16 8.79
N TYR A 422 -9.21 -34.72 7.56
CA TYR A 422 -10.51 -34.80 6.89
C TYR A 422 -10.36 -34.96 5.38
N ILE A 423 -11.42 -35.41 4.73
CA ILE A 423 -11.55 -35.44 3.27
C ILE A 423 -12.20 -34.13 2.85
N LEU A 424 -11.49 -33.30 2.08
CA LEU A 424 -12.05 -32.08 1.50
C LEU A 424 -12.65 -32.40 0.13
N CYS A 425 -13.95 -32.12 -0.04
CA CYS A 425 -14.66 -32.30 -1.30
C CYS A 425 -15.07 -30.97 -1.89
N TYR A 426 -14.64 -30.70 -3.12
CA TYR A 426 -15.14 -29.60 -3.95
C TYR A 426 -15.66 -30.17 -5.26
N ILE A 427 -16.98 -30.37 -5.35
CA ILE A 427 -17.66 -31.03 -6.48
C ILE A 427 -18.76 -30.11 -6.96
N LEU A 428 -18.59 -29.54 -8.15
CA LEU A 428 -19.54 -28.59 -8.76
C LEU A 428 -20.90 -29.23 -9.14
N ASP A 429 -20.88 -30.51 -9.52
CA ASP A 429 -22.10 -31.26 -9.83
C ASP A 429 -22.07 -32.62 -9.12
N PRO A 430 -22.65 -32.74 -7.90
CA PRO A 430 -22.64 -33.94 -7.11
C PRO A 430 -23.67 -34.93 -7.60
N THR A 431 -23.29 -35.78 -8.57
CA THR A 431 -24.10 -36.92 -8.98
C THR A 431 -24.09 -38.03 -7.92
N GLU A 432 -25.07 -38.93 -7.94
CA GLU A 432 -25.15 -40.06 -7.00
C GLU A 432 -23.91 -40.98 -7.05
N GLU A 433 -23.27 -41.11 -8.21
CA GLU A 433 -22.02 -41.87 -8.36
C GLU A 433 -20.83 -41.15 -7.67
N LYS A 434 -20.72 -39.84 -7.81
CA LYS A 434 -19.70 -39.05 -7.14
C LYS A 434 -19.87 -39.08 -5.62
N LYS A 435 -21.12 -39.02 -5.12
CA LYS A 435 -21.42 -39.15 -3.69
C LYS A 435 -21.02 -40.53 -3.17
N LYS A 436 -21.40 -41.61 -3.87
CA LYS A 436 -21.00 -42.99 -3.50
C LYS A 436 -19.46 -43.10 -3.38
N ALA A 437 -18.72 -42.50 -4.29
CA ALA A 437 -17.25 -42.48 -4.22
C ALA A 437 -16.74 -41.75 -2.97
N VAL A 438 -17.34 -40.59 -2.62
CA VAL A 438 -16.99 -39.84 -1.40
C VAL A 438 -17.30 -40.65 -0.15
N TYR A 439 -18.50 -41.27 -0.05
CA TYR A 439 -18.86 -42.10 1.10
C TYR A 439 -17.97 -43.34 1.22
N PHE A 440 -17.60 -43.96 0.11
CA PHE A 440 -16.64 -45.07 0.10
C PHE A 440 -15.29 -44.66 0.68
N LEU A 441 -14.80 -43.47 0.29
CA LEU A 441 -13.54 -42.93 0.86
C LEU A 441 -13.67 -42.59 2.34
N LYS A 442 -14.80 -42.00 2.79
CA LYS A 442 -15.10 -41.72 4.18
C LYS A 442 -14.99 -42.97 5.03
N GLU A 443 -15.66 -44.06 4.62
CA GLU A 443 -15.63 -45.33 5.32
C GLU A 443 -14.24 -45.98 5.30
N LYS A 444 -13.56 -46.00 4.14
CA LYS A 444 -12.27 -46.65 3.99
C LYS A 444 -11.15 -45.94 4.78
N LEU A 445 -11.20 -44.64 4.86
CA LEU A 445 -10.15 -43.83 5.54
C LEU A 445 -10.52 -43.47 6.99
N HIS A 446 -11.75 -43.74 7.43
CA HIS A 446 -12.31 -43.35 8.73
C HIS A 446 -12.17 -41.84 9.02
N LEU A 447 -12.28 -41.01 7.97
CA LEU A 447 -12.14 -39.55 8.06
C LEU A 447 -13.50 -38.87 7.89
N GLN A 448 -13.65 -37.69 8.50
CA GLN A 448 -14.80 -36.84 8.24
C GLN A 448 -14.72 -36.20 6.86
N VAL A 449 -15.87 -35.92 6.26
CA VAL A 449 -15.95 -35.23 4.96
C VAL A 449 -16.37 -33.80 5.20
N LYS A 450 -15.60 -32.86 4.65
CA LYS A 450 -15.96 -31.43 4.57
C LYS A 450 -16.22 -31.08 3.11
N VAL A 451 -17.40 -30.53 2.84
CA VAL A 451 -17.82 -30.21 1.47
C VAL A 451 -17.77 -28.70 1.25
N ILE A 452 -17.07 -28.25 0.21
CA ILE A 452 -17.17 -26.88 -0.32
C ILE A 452 -18.25 -26.87 -1.40
N LEU A 453 -19.30 -26.10 -1.17
CA LEU A 453 -20.41 -25.96 -2.11
C LEU A 453 -20.11 -24.87 -3.14
N ASP A 454 -20.48 -25.14 -4.41
CA ASP A 454 -20.47 -24.10 -5.43
C ASP A 454 -21.57 -23.07 -5.16
N MET A 455 -21.20 -21.81 -5.09
CA MET A 455 -22.12 -20.73 -4.77
C MET A 455 -23.26 -20.55 -5.79
N LYS A 456 -22.98 -20.76 -7.08
CA LYS A 456 -24.01 -20.65 -8.14
C LYS A 456 -25.08 -21.73 -8.03
N THR A 457 -24.72 -22.85 -7.43
CA THR A 457 -25.62 -24.00 -7.24
C THR A 457 -25.90 -24.27 -5.77
N PHE A 458 -25.57 -23.35 -4.86
CA PHE A 458 -25.63 -23.56 -3.42
C PHE A 458 -26.94 -24.16 -2.94
N ALA A 459 -28.09 -23.61 -3.30
CA ALA A 459 -29.39 -24.15 -2.93
C ALA A 459 -29.61 -25.54 -3.50
N LYS A 460 -29.31 -25.74 -4.79
CA LYS A 460 -29.41 -27.04 -5.47
C LYS A 460 -28.38 -28.05 -4.97
N SER A 461 -27.18 -27.60 -4.64
CA SER A 461 -26.13 -28.46 -4.12
C SER A 461 -26.41 -28.89 -2.69
N LYS A 462 -26.99 -28.02 -1.86
CA LYS A 462 -27.42 -28.37 -0.50
C LYS A 462 -28.54 -29.39 -0.48
N GLU A 463 -29.53 -29.24 -1.38
CA GLU A 463 -30.58 -30.27 -1.59
C GLU A 463 -30.00 -31.59 -2.11
N LYS A 464 -29.02 -31.54 -3.01
CA LYS A 464 -28.39 -32.72 -3.60
C LYS A 464 -27.48 -33.49 -2.64
N TRP A 465 -26.79 -32.81 -1.71
CA TRP A 465 -25.93 -33.47 -0.72
C TRP A 465 -26.70 -33.99 0.51
N GLY A 466 -27.90 -33.46 0.79
CA GLY A 466 -28.64 -33.71 2.03
C GLY A 466 -28.23 -32.76 3.16
N THR A 467 -29.15 -32.44 4.07
CA THR A 467 -28.95 -31.47 5.15
C THR A 467 -28.05 -31.96 6.27
N ASP A 468 -27.81 -33.26 6.39
CA ASP A 468 -27.07 -33.88 7.48
C ASP A 468 -25.59 -34.13 7.19
N ASP A 469 -25.15 -33.88 5.93
CA ASP A 469 -23.81 -34.22 5.45
C ASP A 469 -22.98 -32.99 5.05
N VAL A 470 -23.43 -31.75 5.36
CA VAL A 470 -22.76 -30.50 4.95
C VAL A 470 -22.29 -29.70 6.17
#